data_cfc905a11656c0f75e75b861bbf5ed1a
#
_entry.id   cfc905a11656c0f75e75b861bbf5ed1a
#
_cell.length_a   1.000
_cell.length_b   1.000
_cell.length_c   1.000
_cell.angle_alpha   90.00
_cell.angle_beta   90.00
_cell.angle_gamma   90.00
#
_symmetry.space_group_name_H-M   'P 1'
#
loop_
_entity.id
_entity.type
_entity.pdbx_description
1 polymer ?
#
loop_
_entity_poly.entity_id
_entity_poly.type
_entity_poly.pdbx_seq_one_letter_code
_entity_poly.pdbx_strand_id
1 'polypeptide(L)'
;VNKPLRRIAVFCGLLVLALLIRDNWIQYVQADELRTDKNNRRVTIERYASPRGDIIVDGKPITGSAETSGSDYKFKRTYKDGPMWAPVTGYASQAFGATQLESIEDGILTGNDDRLFFRNTLDMLTGKKQEGGNVVTTLNSAAQKAAYNGLKKQGGKGAVVALEPSTGKILSLASYPSYDPSSFAGNSTTTDTDAWQKLQKKNNPNDPMLNRALRETYPPGSTFKVVTAAAALEDGLYTEPNEKTETPLPWTMPGTTTPLKNEGNIPCKNATLRVALQYSCNTVFGKIGSDLGNDKMLDMAKKFGFTEEQFTPVRSNASVFSDDMNPSETALSSIGQFNTAATPLQMAMVASAVANDGKLMKPYMVEELQARSVDTIARTEPEELSQPLSPENAQKLQSMMETVVDKGTGSNAKIPGVTVGGKTGTAQHGENNSENPYAWFISYAKGSDGSTPVAVAVVIEDDNAVRDDISGGGLAAPIARNVMEAVLKSKQ
;
A
#
# COMPACT_ATOMS: atom_id res chain seq x y z
N VAL A 1 -43.97 62.97 -9.41
CA VAL A 1 -43.95 61.55 -9.90
C VAL A 1 -45.28 60.93 -9.50
N ASN A 2 -46.13 60.50 -10.48
CA ASN A 2 -47.44 59.90 -10.26
C ASN A 2 -47.38 58.70 -9.31
N LYS A 3 -48.22 58.61 -8.29
CA LYS A 3 -48.30 57.54 -7.32
C LYS A 3 -48.26 56.13 -7.96
N PRO A 4 -48.94 55.86 -9.11
CA PRO A 4 -48.84 54.58 -9.82
C PRO A 4 -47.46 54.27 -10.34
N LEU A 5 -46.75 55.22 -10.93
CA LEU A 5 -45.40 55.06 -11.45
C LEU A 5 -44.37 54.65 -10.34
N ARG A 6 -44.51 55.30 -9.17
CA ARG A 6 -43.68 54.97 -8.01
C ARG A 6 -43.93 53.54 -7.49
N ARG A 7 -45.22 53.12 -7.49
CA ARG A 7 -45.54 51.70 -7.10
C ARG A 7 -44.97 50.67 -8.08
N ILE A 8 -45.06 50.96 -9.38
CA ILE A 8 -44.48 50.10 -10.40
C ILE A 8 -42.96 50.06 -10.27
N ALA A 9 -42.28 51.18 -10.06
CA ALA A 9 -40.83 51.23 -9.87
C ALA A 9 -40.38 50.43 -8.62
N VAL A 10 -41.13 50.57 -7.49
CA VAL A 10 -40.83 49.76 -6.29
C VAL A 10 -41.06 48.29 -6.55
N PHE A 11 -42.14 47.91 -7.23
CA PHE A 11 -42.41 46.52 -7.56
C PHE A 11 -41.31 45.92 -8.48
N CYS A 12 -40.88 46.63 -9.51
CA CYS A 12 -39.75 46.22 -10.37
C CYS A 12 -38.44 46.09 -9.58
N GLY A 13 -38.19 47.05 -8.66
CA GLY A 13 -37.02 46.97 -7.77
C GLY A 13 -37.04 45.74 -6.86
N LEU A 14 -38.20 45.38 -6.33
CA LEU A 14 -38.33 44.13 -5.52
C LEU A 14 -38.14 42.87 -6.35
N LEU A 15 -38.61 42.85 -7.60
CA LEU A 15 -38.38 41.73 -8.51
C LEU A 15 -36.88 41.56 -8.83
N VAL A 16 -36.19 42.67 -9.13
CA VAL A 16 -34.73 42.62 -9.36
C VAL A 16 -34.01 42.17 -8.12
N LEU A 17 -34.38 42.67 -6.93
CA LEU A 17 -33.79 42.23 -5.68
C LEU A 17 -34.01 40.74 -5.42
N ALA A 18 -35.22 40.23 -5.67
CA ALA A 18 -35.53 38.80 -5.54
C ALA A 18 -34.70 37.93 -6.50
N LEU A 19 -34.49 38.40 -7.74
CA LEU A 19 -33.63 37.75 -8.72
C LEU A 19 -32.17 37.73 -8.27
N LEU A 20 -31.64 38.84 -7.76
CA LEU A 20 -30.29 38.93 -7.24
C LEU A 20 -30.08 38.00 -6.02
N ILE A 21 -31.06 37.97 -5.10
CA ILE A 21 -31.00 37.04 -3.96
C ILE A 21 -30.99 35.58 -4.45
N ARG A 22 -31.87 35.25 -5.41
CA ARG A 22 -31.92 33.88 -5.97
C ARG A 22 -30.64 33.51 -6.71
N ASP A 23 -30.08 34.44 -7.46
CA ASP A 23 -28.84 34.24 -8.20
C ASP A 23 -27.65 33.97 -7.25
N ASN A 24 -27.52 34.81 -6.21
CA ASN A 24 -26.52 34.59 -5.16
C ASN A 24 -26.72 33.27 -4.40
N TRP A 25 -27.99 32.90 -4.13
CA TRP A 25 -28.29 31.60 -3.51
C TRP A 25 -27.83 30.44 -4.38
N ILE A 26 -28.10 30.46 -5.69
CA ILE A 26 -27.67 29.43 -6.63
C ILE A 26 -26.12 29.37 -6.69
N GLN A 27 -25.48 30.56 -6.79
CA GLN A 27 -24.01 30.63 -6.94
C GLN A 27 -23.23 30.26 -5.67
N TYR A 28 -23.81 30.43 -4.48
CA TYR A 28 -23.14 30.17 -3.22
C TYR A 28 -23.63 28.89 -2.53
N VAL A 29 -24.93 28.71 -2.37
CA VAL A 29 -25.51 27.59 -1.61
C VAL A 29 -25.65 26.33 -2.45
N GLN A 30 -26.03 26.47 -3.74
CA GLN A 30 -26.22 25.33 -4.66
C GLN A 30 -25.02 25.10 -5.59
N ALA A 31 -23.94 25.86 -5.44
CA ALA A 31 -22.77 25.76 -6.33
C ALA A 31 -22.18 24.34 -6.39
N ASP A 32 -21.96 23.74 -5.24
CA ASP A 32 -21.36 22.41 -5.14
C ASP A 32 -22.31 21.32 -5.67
N GLU A 33 -23.60 21.40 -5.37
CA GLU A 33 -24.59 20.46 -5.89
C GLU A 33 -24.69 20.52 -7.41
N LEU A 34 -24.75 21.72 -7.97
CA LEU A 34 -24.79 21.93 -9.43
C LEU A 34 -23.48 21.55 -10.10
N ARG A 35 -22.34 21.76 -9.43
CA ARG A 35 -21.02 21.39 -9.94
C ARG A 35 -20.82 19.88 -9.97
N THR A 36 -21.38 19.15 -9.01
CA THR A 36 -21.28 17.70 -8.90
C THR A 36 -22.43 16.95 -9.60
N ASP A 37 -23.40 17.66 -10.17
CA ASP A 37 -24.52 17.05 -10.90
C ASP A 37 -24.00 16.24 -12.08
N LYS A 38 -24.41 14.97 -12.16
CA LYS A 38 -24.02 14.01 -13.20
C LYS A 38 -24.37 14.46 -14.62
N ASN A 39 -25.37 15.35 -14.76
CA ASN A 39 -25.79 15.89 -16.04
C ASN A 39 -25.05 17.19 -16.43
N ASN A 40 -24.20 17.69 -15.55
CA ASN A 40 -23.46 18.93 -15.82
C ASN A 40 -22.23 18.66 -16.70
N ARG A 41 -22.46 18.49 -18.00
CA ARG A 41 -21.39 18.29 -18.97
C ARG A 41 -20.37 19.43 -19.05
N ARG A 42 -20.71 20.65 -18.58
CA ARG A 42 -19.78 21.78 -18.61
C ARG A 42 -18.54 21.52 -17.74
N VAL A 43 -18.74 21.00 -16.55
CA VAL A 43 -17.63 20.66 -15.64
C VAL A 43 -16.71 19.61 -16.25
N THR A 44 -17.29 18.62 -16.91
CA THR A 44 -16.49 17.57 -17.59
C THR A 44 -15.75 18.15 -18.81
N ILE A 45 -16.42 18.96 -19.64
CA ILE A 45 -15.77 19.61 -20.79
C ILE A 45 -14.63 20.52 -20.34
N GLU A 46 -14.83 21.32 -19.29
CA GLU A 46 -13.82 22.22 -18.72
C GLU A 46 -12.62 21.44 -18.17
N ARG A 47 -12.85 20.33 -17.46
CA ARG A 47 -11.81 19.44 -16.95
C ARG A 47 -10.88 18.91 -18.05
N TYR A 48 -11.40 18.65 -19.24
CA TYR A 48 -10.63 18.15 -20.40
C TYR A 48 -10.32 19.24 -21.45
N ALA A 49 -10.59 20.53 -21.14
CA ALA A 49 -10.25 21.66 -22.01
C ALA A 49 -8.78 22.05 -21.95
N SER A 50 -8.09 21.70 -20.87
CA SER A 50 -6.67 21.97 -20.64
C SER A 50 -5.90 20.66 -20.37
N PRO A 51 -4.57 20.65 -20.62
CA PRO A 51 -3.75 19.51 -20.29
C PRO A 51 -3.75 19.27 -18.79
N ARG A 52 -4.01 18.04 -18.39
CA ARG A 52 -3.90 17.59 -17.00
C ARG A 52 -2.42 17.50 -16.62
N GLY A 53 -2.05 17.91 -15.42
CA GLY A 53 -0.70 17.82 -14.90
C GLY A 53 -0.21 16.37 -14.76
N ASP A 54 1.07 16.19 -14.51
CA ASP A 54 1.71 14.89 -14.56
C ASP A 54 1.92 14.26 -13.17
N ILE A 55 1.86 12.92 -13.12
CA ILE A 55 2.36 12.13 -12.01
C ILE A 55 3.81 11.77 -12.35
N ILE A 56 4.74 12.09 -11.45
CA ILE A 56 6.19 12.05 -11.68
C ILE A 56 6.83 11.01 -10.75
N VAL A 57 7.70 10.19 -11.34
CA VAL A 57 8.55 9.21 -10.63
C VAL A 57 10.01 9.44 -11.07
N ASP A 58 10.94 9.53 -10.13
CA ASP A 58 12.37 9.79 -10.39
C ASP A 58 12.58 10.95 -11.38
N GLY A 59 11.82 12.05 -11.20
CA GLY A 59 11.89 13.24 -12.06
C GLY A 59 11.32 13.04 -13.47
N LYS A 60 10.69 11.92 -13.79
CA LYS A 60 10.13 11.61 -15.11
C LYS A 60 8.61 11.44 -15.04
N PRO A 61 7.84 12.05 -15.96
CA PRO A 61 6.40 11.84 -16.01
C PRO A 61 6.06 10.43 -16.46
N ILE A 62 5.23 9.75 -15.68
CA ILE A 62 4.65 8.44 -15.97
C ILE A 62 3.25 8.54 -16.56
N THR A 63 2.66 9.73 -16.50
CA THR A 63 1.39 10.09 -17.12
C THR A 63 1.60 11.28 -18.04
N GLY A 64 0.59 11.62 -18.84
CA GLY A 64 0.62 12.77 -19.74
C GLY A 64 -0.77 13.13 -20.24
N SER A 65 -0.85 14.12 -21.11
CA SER A 65 -2.05 14.52 -21.82
C SER A 65 -1.77 14.62 -23.32
N ALA A 66 -2.67 14.12 -24.15
CA ALA A 66 -2.59 14.22 -25.60
C ALA A 66 -3.81 14.96 -26.15
N GLU A 67 -3.60 15.82 -27.15
CA GLU A 67 -4.71 16.46 -27.86
C GLU A 67 -5.53 15.41 -28.63
N THR A 68 -6.82 15.67 -28.74
CA THR A 68 -7.77 14.83 -29.48
C THR A 68 -8.54 15.67 -30.49
N SER A 69 -8.93 15.04 -31.60
CA SER A 69 -9.76 15.65 -32.63
C SER A 69 -11.13 14.98 -32.69
N GLY A 70 -12.16 15.76 -32.97
CA GLY A 70 -13.51 15.22 -33.23
C GLY A 70 -14.35 14.96 -31.95
N SER A 71 -13.97 15.53 -30.81
CA SER A 71 -14.69 15.44 -29.55
C SER A 71 -14.82 16.81 -28.89
N ASP A 72 -15.83 17.00 -28.04
CA ASP A 72 -15.97 18.18 -27.15
C ASP A 72 -14.80 18.27 -26.14
N TYR A 73 -14.08 17.18 -25.95
CA TYR A 73 -12.94 17.05 -25.05
C TYR A 73 -11.65 17.26 -25.82
N LYS A 74 -10.92 18.30 -25.47
CA LYS A 74 -9.70 18.69 -26.19
C LYS A 74 -8.52 17.81 -25.90
N PHE A 75 -8.41 17.30 -24.68
CA PHE A 75 -7.30 16.46 -24.21
C PHE A 75 -7.82 15.12 -23.68
N LYS A 76 -7.00 14.08 -23.81
CA LYS A 76 -7.18 12.78 -23.18
C LYS A 76 -5.97 12.48 -22.28
N ARG A 77 -6.20 11.68 -21.22
CA ARG A 77 -5.13 11.20 -20.35
C ARG A 77 -4.32 10.10 -21.03
N THR A 78 -3.01 10.10 -20.83
CA THR A 78 -2.11 9.06 -21.34
C THR A 78 -1.28 8.47 -20.23
N TYR A 79 -0.88 7.20 -20.35
CA TYR A 79 -0.11 6.46 -19.37
C TYR A 79 1.08 5.78 -20.03
N LYS A 80 2.27 5.90 -19.44
CA LYS A 80 3.45 5.14 -19.83
C LYS A 80 3.50 3.89 -18.96
N ASP A 81 3.74 2.73 -19.57
CA ASP A 81 3.78 1.45 -18.85
C ASP A 81 2.56 1.26 -17.91
N GLY A 82 1.35 1.59 -18.42
CA GLY A 82 0.11 1.68 -17.66
C GLY A 82 -0.10 0.55 -16.66
N PRO A 83 0.02 -0.74 -17.04
CA PRO A 83 -0.17 -1.85 -16.11
C PRO A 83 0.78 -1.87 -14.92
N MET A 84 2.01 -1.39 -15.08
CA MET A 84 2.99 -1.33 -13.99
C MET A 84 2.65 -0.26 -12.96
N TRP A 85 2.08 0.87 -13.42
CA TRP A 85 1.79 2.04 -12.59
C TRP A 85 0.34 2.14 -12.12
N ALA A 86 -0.60 1.39 -12.73
CA ALA A 86 -2.02 1.47 -12.40
C ALA A 86 -2.34 1.29 -10.88
N PRO A 87 -1.63 0.45 -10.10
CA PRO A 87 -1.86 0.35 -8.66
C PRO A 87 -1.59 1.66 -7.91
N VAL A 88 -0.75 2.54 -8.47
CA VAL A 88 -0.40 3.85 -7.91
C VAL A 88 -1.21 4.97 -8.54
N THR A 89 -1.17 5.09 -9.86
CA THR A 89 -1.84 6.18 -10.58
C THR A 89 -3.35 6.05 -10.54
N GLY A 90 -3.88 4.82 -10.60
CA GLY A 90 -5.25 4.58 -10.97
C GLY A 90 -5.49 4.95 -12.42
N TYR A 91 -6.65 5.48 -12.69
CA TYR A 91 -7.06 5.99 -14.00
C TYR A 91 -7.82 7.31 -13.87
N ALA A 92 -7.83 8.10 -14.93
CA ALA A 92 -8.76 9.21 -15.16
C ALA A 92 -9.43 8.99 -16.51
N SER A 93 -10.71 8.72 -16.49
CA SER A 93 -11.56 8.45 -17.64
C SER A 93 -12.74 9.40 -17.68
N GLN A 94 -13.11 9.87 -18.86
CA GLN A 94 -14.28 10.71 -19.05
C GLN A 94 -15.58 9.99 -18.68
N ALA A 95 -15.66 8.70 -19.01
CA ALA A 95 -16.86 7.90 -18.83
C ALA A 95 -16.94 7.25 -17.43
N PHE A 96 -15.79 6.93 -16.82
CA PHE A 96 -15.72 6.08 -15.62
C PHE A 96 -15.11 6.78 -14.40
N GLY A 97 -14.85 8.10 -14.48
CA GLY A 97 -14.30 8.89 -13.36
C GLY A 97 -12.80 8.66 -13.16
N ALA A 98 -12.35 8.75 -11.92
CA ALA A 98 -10.95 8.60 -11.56
C ALA A 98 -10.79 7.79 -10.28
N THR A 99 -9.60 7.19 -10.10
CA THR A 99 -9.24 6.40 -8.90
C THR A 99 -7.80 6.70 -8.47
N GLN A 100 -7.41 6.21 -7.29
CA GLN A 100 -6.06 6.32 -6.74
C GLN A 100 -5.54 7.79 -6.77
N LEU A 101 -4.28 8.02 -7.15
CA LEU A 101 -3.70 9.37 -7.20
C LEU A 101 -4.39 10.27 -8.21
N GLU A 102 -4.89 9.74 -9.33
CA GLU A 102 -5.68 10.52 -10.31
C GLU A 102 -6.95 11.10 -9.69
N SER A 103 -7.55 10.43 -8.72
CA SER A 103 -8.74 10.91 -8.00
C SER A 103 -8.39 11.80 -6.82
N ILE A 104 -7.43 11.37 -6.00
CA ILE A 104 -7.10 12.04 -4.75
C ILE A 104 -6.46 13.41 -5.02
N GLU A 105 -5.57 13.48 -6.00
CA GLU A 105 -4.87 14.71 -6.39
C GLU A 105 -5.52 15.39 -7.62
N ASP A 106 -6.81 15.11 -7.86
CA ASP A 106 -7.53 15.67 -9.01
C ASP A 106 -7.48 17.20 -9.04
N GLY A 107 -7.62 17.86 -7.88
CA GLY A 107 -7.55 19.32 -7.75
C GLY A 107 -6.22 19.90 -8.27
N ILE A 108 -5.11 19.31 -7.86
CA ILE A 108 -3.76 19.69 -8.33
C ILE A 108 -3.61 19.40 -9.81
N LEU A 109 -3.92 18.15 -10.22
CA LEU A 109 -3.74 17.69 -11.59
C LEU A 109 -4.60 18.46 -12.62
N THR A 110 -5.74 19.02 -12.20
CA THR A 110 -6.60 19.86 -13.06
C THR A 110 -6.33 21.34 -12.89
N GLY A 111 -5.55 21.76 -11.89
CA GLY A 111 -5.30 23.15 -11.56
C GLY A 111 -6.42 23.82 -10.74
N ASN A 112 -7.38 23.05 -10.22
CA ASN A 112 -8.53 23.55 -9.46
C ASN A 112 -8.36 23.49 -7.94
N ASP A 113 -7.16 23.21 -7.45
CA ASP A 113 -6.87 23.17 -6.01
C ASP A 113 -6.86 24.57 -5.38
N ASP A 114 -7.48 24.73 -4.22
CA ASP A 114 -7.55 26.02 -3.51
C ASP A 114 -6.15 26.60 -3.18
N ARG A 115 -5.15 25.76 -3.00
CA ARG A 115 -3.76 26.18 -2.77
C ARG A 115 -3.14 26.87 -3.99
N LEU A 116 -3.74 26.70 -5.17
CA LEU A 116 -3.35 27.37 -6.42
C LEU A 116 -4.12 28.68 -6.65
N PHE A 117 -5.10 29.03 -5.81
CA PHE A 117 -6.05 30.13 -6.03
C PHE A 117 -5.38 31.46 -6.36
N PHE A 118 -4.41 31.91 -5.56
CA PHE A 118 -3.73 33.20 -5.80
C PHE A 118 -3.00 33.22 -7.14
N ARG A 119 -2.39 32.12 -7.52
CA ARG A 119 -1.65 31.98 -8.77
C ARG A 119 -2.61 31.91 -9.95
N ASN A 120 -3.66 31.11 -9.85
CA ASN A 120 -4.70 31.01 -10.88
C ASN A 120 -5.37 32.37 -11.13
N THR A 121 -5.60 33.16 -10.08
CA THR A 121 -6.14 34.52 -10.20
C THR A 121 -5.18 35.44 -10.95
N LEU A 122 -3.88 35.37 -10.67
CA LEU A 122 -2.87 36.15 -11.38
C LEU A 122 -2.73 35.71 -12.85
N ASP A 123 -2.75 34.43 -13.11
CA ASP A 123 -2.69 33.85 -14.47
C ASP A 123 -3.94 34.26 -15.29
N MET A 124 -5.11 34.24 -14.67
CA MET A 124 -6.36 34.74 -15.27
C MET A 124 -6.29 36.22 -15.62
N LEU A 125 -5.76 37.05 -14.71
CA LEU A 125 -5.57 38.51 -14.94
C LEU A 125 -4.55 38.78 -16.05
N THR A 126 -3.57 37.91 -16.24
CA THR A 126 -2.53 38.04 -17.29
C THR A 126 -2.91 37.32 -18.60
N GLY A 127 -4.13 36.73 -18.67
CA GLY A 127 -4.61 36.01 -19.86
C GLY A 127 -3.96 34.65 -20.11
N LYS A 128 -3.25 34.12 -19.14
CA LYS A 128 -2.71 32.74 -19.19
C LYS A 128 -3.80 31.72 -18.94
N LYS A 129 -3.73 30.61 -19.64
CA LYS A 129 -4.64 29.49 -19.41
C LYS A 129 -4.29 28.78 -18.09
N GLN A 130 -5.30 28.40 -17.35
CA GLN A 130 -5.15 27.54 -16.18
C GLN A 130 -4.64 26.17 -16.64
N GLU A 131 -3.54 25.71 -16.06
CA GLU A 131 -2.93 24.41 -16.35
C GLU A 131 -2.79 23.61 -15.06
N GLY A 132 -2.86 22.27 -15.18
CA GLY A 132 -2.70 21.37 -14.05
C GLY A 132 -1.27 21.39 -13.47
N GLY A 133 -1.19 21.28 -12.14
CA GLY A 133 0.06 21.05 -11.41
C GLY A 133 0.49 19.59 -11.44
N ASN A 134 1.68 19.28 -10.91
CA ASN A 134 2.24 17.95 -10.92
C ASN A 134 2.23 17.30 -9.53
N VAL A 135 2.17 15.98 -9.51
CA VAL A 135 2.30 15.14 -8.32
C VAL A 135 3.62 14.39 -8.39
N VAL A 136 4.57 14.77 -7.55
CA VAL A 136 5.86 14.07 -7.43
C VAL A 136 5.72 12.98 -6.40
N THR A 137 6.03 11.75 -6.79
CA THR A 137 5.89 10.57 -5.92
C THR A 137 7.23 10.19 -5.29
N THR A 138 7.15 9.40 -4.21
CA THR A 138 8.31 8.80 -3.53
C THR A 138 8.83 7.54 -4.21
N LEU A 139 8.15 7.08 -5.27
CA LEU A 139 8.43 5.81 -5.92
C LEU A 139 9.78 5.80 -6.63
N ASN A 140 10.41 4.64 -6.62
CA ASN A 140 11.63 4.34 -7.36
C ASN A 140 11.29 3.47 -8.58
N SER A 141 11.58 3.95 -9.78
CA SER A 141 11.18 3.27 -11.02
C SER A 141 11.89 1.92 -11.22
N ALA A 142 13.13 1.78 -10.76
CA ALA A 142 13.87 0.52 -10.85
C ALA A 142 13.28 -0.52 -9.89
N ALA A 143 12.95 -0.12 -8.66
CA ALA A 143 12.30 -0.99 -7.68
C ALA A 143 10.91 -1.42 -8.13
N GLN A 144 10.09 -0.49 -8.66
CA GLN A 144 8.75 -0.80 -9.19
C GLN A 144 8.82 -1.78 -10.36
N LYS A 145 9.77 -1.56 -11.27
CA LYS A 145 9.98 -2.46 -12.41
C LYS A 145 10.43 -3.86 -11.96
N ALA A 146 11.32 -3.95 -10.99
CA ALA A 146 11.76 -5.23 -10.41
C ALA A 146 10.59 -5.97 -9.75
N ALA A 147 9.76 -5.26 -8.98
CA ALA A 147 8.57 -5.78 -8.33
C ALA A 147 7.54 -6.31 -9.33
N TYR A 148 7.12 -5.46 -10.28
CA TYR A 148 6.12 -5.82 -11.29
C TYR A 148 6.56 -6.99 -12.17
N ASN A 149 7.79 -6.94 -12.68
CA ASN A 149 8.33 -8.00 -13.53
C ASN A 149 8.53 -9.31 -12.74
N GLY A 150 8.89 -9.23 -11.48
CA GLY A 150 9.00 -10.38 -10.59
C GLY A 150 7.67 -11.12 -10.46
N LEU A 151 6.58 -10.39 -10.13
CA LEU A 151 5.22 -10.94 -10.06
C LEU A 151 4.77 -11.52 -11.41
N LYS A 152 4.96 -10.76 -12.49
CA LYS A 152 4.57 -11.17 -13.85
C LYS A 152 5.29 -12.44 -14.31
N LYS A 153 6.57 -12.59 -13.97
CA LYS A 153 7.37 -13.77 -14.32
C LYS A 153 6.90 -15.02 -13.59
N GLN A 154 6.46 -14.91 -12.35
CA GLN A 154 5.88 -16.02 -11.60
C GLN A 154 4.54 -16.46 -12.17
N GLY A 155 3.83 -15.59 -12.90
CA GLY A 155 2.53 -15.88 -13.50
C GLY A 155 1.37 -15.97 -12.50
N GLY A 156 1.67 -15.90 -11.21
CA GLY A 156 0.71 -15.94 -10.12
C GLY A 156 0.21 -14.55 -9.72
N LYS A 157 -0.93 -14.50 -9.03
CA LYS A 157 -1.43 -13.27 -8.40
C LYS A 157 -0.53 -12.88 -7.23
N GLY A 158 -0.43 -11.59 -6.95
CA GLY A 158 0.35 -11.16 -5.79
C GLY A 158 0.58 -9.67 -5.72
N ALA A 159 1.34 -9.26 -4.70
CA ALA A 159 1.71 -7.89 -4.48
C ALA A 159 3.13 -7.76 -3.89
N VAL A 160 3.74 -6.61 -4.17
CA VAL A 160 5.03 -6.20 -3.59
C VAL A 160 4.91 -4.78 -3.10
N VAL A 161 5.32 -4.54 -1.86
CA VAL A 161 5.46 -3.20 -1.28
C VAL A 161 6.88 -3.03 -0.78
N ALA A 162 7.52 -1.93 -1.16
CA ALA A 162 8.83 -1.54 -0.63
C ALA A 162 8.74 -0.17 0.04
N LEU A 163 9.32 -0.05 1.23
CA LEU A 163 9.36 1.17 2.04
C LEU A 163 10.80 1.60 2.31
N GLU A 164 11.02 2.89 2.46
CA GLU A 164 12.21 3.44 3.09
C GLU A 164 11.98 3.53 4.61
N PRO A 165 12.67 2.73 5.43
CA PRO A 165 12.36 2.60 6.85
C PRO A 165 12.45 3.89 7.64
N SER A 166 13.42 4.74 7.34
CA SER A 166 13.68 5.98 8.08
C SER A 166 12.64 7.08 7.86
N THR A 167 11.89 7.02 6.76
CA THR A 167 10.97 8.10 6.37
C THR A 167 9.52 7.63 6.19
N GLY A 168 9.30 6.34 5.90
CA GLY A 168 8.00 5.81 5.49
C GLY A 168 7.68 6.00 4.00
N LYS A 169 8.60 6.50 3.19
CA LYS A 169 8.43 6.63 1.73
C LYS A 169 8.13 5.27 1.11
N ILE A 170 7.05 5.19 0.32
CA ILE A 170 6.77 4.01 -0.50
C ILE A 170 7.65 4.09 -1.75
N LEU A 171 8.58 3.14 -1.88
CA LEU A 171 9.52 3.06 -3.00
C LEU A 171 8.96 2.20 -4.14
N SER A 172 8.09 1.23 -3.82
CA SER A 172 7.40 0.39 -4.79
C SER A 172 6.05 -0.05 -4.24
N LEU A 173 5.05 -0.10 -5.11
CA LEU A 173 3.71 -0.60 -4.83
C LEU A 173 3.18 -1.30 -6.08
N ALA A 174 3.45 -2.60 -6.18
CA ALA A 174 3.06 -3.42 -7.31
C ALA A 174 1.93 -4.39 -6.93
N SER A 175 1.00 -4.57 -7.84
CA SER A 175 -0.10 -5.54 -7.76
C SER A 175 -0.24 -6.26 -9.09
N TYR A 176 -0.41 -7.56 -9.09
CA TYR A 176 -0.57 -8.38 -10.29
C TYR A 176 -1.68 -9.42 -10.09
N PRO A 177 -2.52 -9.70 -11.12
CA PRO A 177 -2.57 -9.01 -12.41
C PRO A 177 -2.94 -7.54 -12.28
N SER A 178 -2.69 -6.77 -13.33
CA SER A 178 -2.98 -5.34 -13.43
C SER A 178 -3.61 -5.01 -14.77
N TYR A 179 -4.03 -3.76 -14.97
CA TYR A 179 -4.74 -3.29 -16.15
C TYR A 179 -4.02 -2.10 -16.79
N ASP A 180 -4.29 -1.87 -18.08
CA ASP A 180 -3.83 -0.66 -18.77
C ASP A 180 -4.91 0.42 -18.74
N PRO A 181 -4.73 1.52 -17.99
CA PRO A 181 -5.68 2.62 -17.95
C PRO A 181 -5.89 3.27 -19.33
N SER A 182 -4.91 3.22 -20.22
CA SER A 182 -5.02 3.79 -21.57
C SER A 182 -6.13 3.14 -22.40
N SER A 183 -6.54 1.92 -22.06
CA SER A 183 -7.56 1.17 -22.81
C SER A 183 -8.97 1.77 -22.70
N PHE A 184 -9.24 2.59 -21.66
CA PHE A 184 -10.55 3.19 -21.41
C PHE A 184 -10.49 4.65 -20.94
N ALA A 185 -9.33 5.28 -21.04
CA ALA A 185 -9.11 6.73 -20.79
C ALA A 185 -9.13 7.54 -22.11
N GLY A 186 -9.75 7.00 -23.15
CA GLY A 186 -9.85 7.59 -24.47
C GLY A 186 -10.98 8.62 -24.59
N ASN A 187 -11.30 8.97 -25.83
CA ASN A 187 -12.42 9.87 -26.19
C ASN A 187 -13.52 9.16 -26.96
N SER A 188 -13.48 7.84 -27.03
CA SER A 188 -14.48 7.00 -27.66
C SER A 188 -15.30 6.27 -26.62
N THR A 189 -16.54 6.71 -26.41
CA THR A 189 -17.44 6.07 -25.43
C THR A 189 -17.66 4.59 -25.69
N THR A 190 -17.71 4.16 -26.96
CA THR A 190 -17.92 2.76 -27.33
C THR A 190 -16.68 1.91 -26.98
N THR A 191 -15.50 2.32 -27.46
CA THR A 191 -14.25 1.59 -27.21
C THR A 191 -13.92 1.55 -25.71
N ASP A 192 -14.09 2.68 -25.02
CA ASP A 192 -13.82 2.78 -23.59
C ASP A 192 -14.80 1.91 -22.78
N THR A 193 -16.08 1.86 -23.17
CA THR A 193 -17.09 1.02 -22.55
C THR A 193 -16.79 -0.47 -22.74
N ASP A 194 -16.41 -0.89 -23.95
CA ASP A 194 -16.07 -2.29 -24.25
C ASP A 194 -14.84 -2.75 -23.45
N ALA A 195 -13.81 -1.89 -23.34
CA ALA A 195 -12.63 -2.17 -22.53
C ALA A 195 -12.97 -2.26 -21.04
N TRP A 196 -13.79 -1.33 -20.55
CA TRP A 196 -14.25 -1.30 -19.16
C TRP A 196 -15.04 -2.56 -18.80
N GLN A 197 -16.01 -2.96 -19.64
CA GLN A 197 -16.83 -4.15 -19.38
C GLN A 197 -16.01 -5.44 -19.30
N LYS A 198 -14.91 -5.54 -20.07
CA LYS A 198 -14.00 -6.68 -19.99
C LYS A 198 -13.28 -6.76 -18.63
N LEU A 199 -13.04 -5.61 -17.98
CA LEU A 199 -12.42 -5.55 -16.66
C LEU A 199 -13.42 -5.80 -15.52
N GLN A 200 -14.71 -5.51 -15.71
CA GLN A 200 -15.77 -5.59 -14.70
C GLN A 200 -16.45 -6.97 -14.60
N LYS A 201 -15.71 -8.05 -14.75
CA LYS A 201 -16.25 -9.40 -14.59
C LYS A 201 -16.56 -9.67 -13.12
N LYS A 202 -17.84 -9.97 -12.82
CA LYS A 202 -18.27 -10.35 -11.46
C LYS A 202 -17.55 -11.61 -11.01
N ASN A 203 -17.16 -11.63 -9.73
CA ASN A 203 -16.50 -12.77 -9.08
C ASN A 203 -15.24 -13.24 -9.83
N ASN A 204 -14.47 -12.31 -10.38
CA ASN A 204 -13.22 -12.61 -11.04
C ASN A 204 -12.11 -12.77 -9.99
N PRO A 205 -11.60 -13.98 -9.69
CA PRO A 205 -10.52 -14.17 -8.74
C PRO A 205 -9.21 -13.52 -9.23
N ASN A 206 -9.13 -13.25 -10.54
CA ASN A 206 -8.00 -12.58 -11.17
C ASN A 206 -8.32 -11.10 -11.50
N ASP A 207 -9.14 -10.43 -10.67
CA ASP A 207 -9.50 -9.03 -10.91
C ASP A 207 -8.23 -8.16 -11.05
N PRO A 208 -7.96 -7.62 -12.25
CA PRO A 208 -6.78 -6.79 -12.49
C PRO A 208 -6.91 -5.39 -11.88
N MET A 209 -8.13 -4.97 -11.52
CA MET A 209 -8.37 -3.66 -10.92
C MET A 209 -8.24 -3.68 -9.39
N LEU A 210 -8.19 -4.87 -8.78
CA LEU A 210 -7.94 -5.01 -7.35
C LEU A 210 -6.48 -4.63 -7.03
N ASN A 211 -6.30 -3.58 -6.25
CA ASN A 211 -4.99 -3.23 -5.70
C ASN A 211 -4.66 -4.14 -4.52
N ARG A 212 -4.06 -5.29 -4.79
CA ARG A 212 -3.75 -6.30 -3.78
C ARG A 212 -2.79 -5.79 -2.70
N ALA A 213 -1.94 -4.83 -3.05
CA ALA A 213 -0.98 -4.26 -2.10
C ALA A 213 -1.65 -3.52 -0.93
N LEU A 214 -2.82 -2.91 -1.17
CA LEU A 214 -3.53 -2.07 -0.21
C LEU A 214 -4.90 -2.60 0.19
N ARG A 215 -5.57 -3.36 -0.67
CA ARG A 215 -7.00 -3.68 -0.50
C ARG A 215 -7.28 -5.13 -0.16
N GLU A 216 -6.34 -6.03 -0.41
CA GLU A 216 -6.48 -7.44 -0.06
C GLU A 216 -5.77 -7.75 1.26
N THR A 217 -6.38 -8.58 2.08
CA THR A 217 -5.79 -9.07 3.33
C THR A 217 -5.60 -10.57 3.23
N TYR A 218 -4.43 -11.02 3.60
CA TYR A 218 -4.03 -12.43 3.56
C TYR A 218 -3.58 -12.89 4.93
N PRO A 219 -3.79 -14.16 5.31
CA PRO A 219 -3.06 -14.73 6.44
C PRO A 219 -1.55 -14.53 6.22
N PRO A 220 -0.84 -13.84 7.12
CA PRO A 220 0.60 -13.58 6.94
C PRO A 220 1.46 -14.82 7.19
N GLY A 221 0.88 -15.87 7.79
CA GLY A 221 1.61 -17.08 8.15
C GLY A 221 2.84 -16.77 8.99
N SER A 222 3.88 -17.53 8.80
CA SER A 222 5.12 -17.42 9.60
C SER A 222 5.83 -16.05 9.54
N THR A 223 5.44 -15.13 8.67
CA THR A 223 5.99 -13.77 8.73
C THR A 223 5.51 -13.00 9.96
N PHE A 224 4.33 -13.34 10.50
CA PHE A 224 3.81 -12.75 11.73
C PHE A 224 4.64 -13.13 12.98
N LYS A 225 5.44 -14.19 12.92
CA LYS A 225 6.36 -14.57 14.00
C LYS A 225 7.39 -13.47 14.34
N VAL A 226 7.62 -12.53 13.42
CA VAL A 226 8.41 -11.31 13.69
C VAL A 226 7.69 -10.44 14.73
N VAL A 227 6.38 -10.26 14.61
CA VAL A 227 5.55 -9.54 15.60
C VAL A 227 5.52 -10.28 16.94
N THR A 228 5.40 -11.60 16.91
CA THR A 228 5.40 -12.45 18.12
C THR A 228 6.76 -12.42 18.84
N ALA A 229 7.87 -12.44 18.06
CA ALA A 229 9.21 -12.28 18.62
C ALA A 229 9.42 -10.90 19.24
N ALA A 230 8.91 -9.85 18.60
CA ALA A 230 8.92 -8.50 19.13
C ALA A 230 8.17 -8.41 20.45
N ALA A 231 6.97 -9.00 20.54
CA ALA A 231 6.19 -9.05 21.77
C ALA A 231 6.94 -9.78 22.90
N ALA A 232 7.58 -10.90 22.59
CA ALA A 232 8.33 -11.69 23.56
C ALA A 232 9.55 -10.93 24.11
N LEU A 233 10.24 -10.15 23.28
CA LEU A 233 11.39 -9.34 23.68
C LEU A 233 10.95 -8.12 24.51
N GLU A 234 9.89 -7.41 24.09
CA GLU A 234 9.42 -6.20 24.78
C GLU A 234 8.73 -6.51 26.11
N ASP A 235 8.05 -7.66 26.23
CA ASP A 235 7.46 -8.12 27.48
C ASP A 235 8.53 -8.66 28.48
N GLY A 236 9.76 -8.90 27.99
CA GLY A 236 10.82 -9.51 28.79
C GLY A 236 10.64 -11.02 29.03
N LEU A 237 9.76 -11.67 28.26
CA LEU A 237 9.60 -13.14 28.30
C LEU A 237 10.93 -13.83 27.91
N TYR A 238 11.64 -13.21 26.96
CA TYR A 238 13.03 -13.53 26.61
C TYR A 238 13.83 -12.24 26.52
N THR A 239 15.04 -12.28 27.07
CA THR A 239 15.92 -11.09 27.10
C THR A 239 17.01 -11.19 26.03
N GLU A 240 17.35 -12.40 25.57
CA GLU A 240 18.43 -12.63 24.63
C GLU A 240 18.02 -13.59 23.49
N PRO A 241 18.49 -13.35 22.24
CA PRO A 241 18.17 -14.20 21.10
C PRO A 241 18.59 -15.67 21.27
N ASN A 242 19.62 -15.93 22.04
CA ASN A 242 20.16 -17.29 22.23
C ASN A 242 19.63 -17.95 23.51
N GLU A 243 18.66 -17.33 24.18
CA GLU A 243 17.96 -17.92 25.31
C GLU A 243 17.08 -19.09 24.84
N LYS A 244 17.08 -20.17 25.61
CA LYS A 244 16.27 -21.36 25.33
C LYS A 244 14.81 -21.11 25.69
N THR A 245 13.93 -21.52 24.79
CA THR A 245 12.49 -21.28 24.96
C THR A 245 11.77 -22.33 25.81
N GLU A 246 12.49 -23.40 26.21
CA GLU A 246 11.94 -24.51 26.98
C GLU A 246 10.66 -25.11 26.39
N THR A 247 10.51 -25.00 25.09
CA THR A 247 9.37 -25.53 24.36
C THR A 247 9.49 -27.04 24.16
N PRO A 248 8.57 -27.85 24.67
CA PRO A 248 8.60 -29.30 24.45
C PRO A 248 8.24 -29.63 22.99
N LEU A 249 8.58 -30.85 22.57
CA LEU A 249 8.14 -31.38 21.28
C LEU A 249 7.73 -32.85 21.48
N PRO A 250 6.48 -33.21 21.27
CA PRO A 250 5.36 -32.36 20.81
C PRO A 250 4.93 -31.31 21.85
N TRP A 251 4.35 -30.20 21.40
CA TRP A 251 3.67 -29.22 22.21
C TRP A 251 2.19 -29.19 21.84
N THR A 252 1.33 -29.47 22.83
CA THR A 252 -0.12 -29.46 22.65
C THR A 252 -0.66 -28.11 23.06
N MET A 253 -1.50 -27.52 22.22
CA MET A 253 -2.12 -26.23 22.47
C MET A 253 -3.04 -26.29 23.69
N PRO A 254 -3.00 -25.28 24.58
CA PRO A 254 -3.82 -25.27 25.79
C PRO A 254 -5.32 -25.41 25.50
N GLY A 255 -6.03 -26.18 26.33
CA GLY A 255 -7.47 -26.43 26.15
C GLY A 255 -7.82 -27.36 24.98
N THR A 256 -6.83 -28.00 24.33
CA THR A 256 -7.04 -28.94 23.23
C THR A 256 -6.28 -30.25 23.45
N THR A 257 -6.59 -31.25 22.63
CA THR A 257 -5.80 -32.49 22.51
C THR A 257 -4.90 -32.47 21.27
N THR A 258 -4.88 -31.38 20.53
CA THR A 258 -4.19 -31.27 19.23
C THR A 258 -2.77 -30.73 19.41
N PRO A 259 -1.73 -31.50 19.07
CA PRO A 259 -0.38 -30.99 19.04
C PRO A 259 -0.18 -30.06 17.85
N LEU A 260 0.46 -28.90 18.07
CA LEU A 260 0.87 -28.02 16.99
C LEU A 260 2.05 -28.67 16.25
N LYS A 261 1.98 -28.68 14.91
CA LYS A 261 3.00 -29.28 14.05
C LYS A 261 3.98 -28.24 13.54
N ASN A 262 5.26 -28.61 13.48
CA ASN A 262 6.28 -27.89 12.71
C ASN A 262 6.32 -28.43 11.28
N GLU A 263 6.84 -27.63 10.35
CA GLU A 263 7.05 -28.06 8.97
C GLU A 263 8.38 -28.80 8.85
N GLY A 264 8.31 -30.10 8.59
CA GLY A 264 9.49 -30.97 8.47
C GLY A 264 10.16 -31.33 9.80
N ASN A 265 11.28 -32.06 9.69
CA ASN A 265 12.09 -32.48 10.83
C ASN A 265 13.16 -31.41 11.13
N ILE A 266 12.79 -30.38 11.89
CA ILE A 266 13.62 -29.23 12.23
C ILE A 266 13.87 -29.16 13.74
N PRO A 267 14.99 -28.53 14.21
CA PRO A 267 15.45 -28.57 15.60
C PRO A 267 14.65 -27.63 16.51
N CYS A 268 13.34 -27.84 16.64
CA CYS A 268 12.44 -26.97 17.41
C CYS A 268 12.31 -27.35 18.89
N LYS A 269 12.74 -28.55 19.29
CA LYS A 269 12.70 -28.96 20.70
C LYS A 269 13.64 -28.11 21.52
N ASN A 270 13.09 -27.37 22.49
CA ASN A 270 13.88 -26.49 23.36
C ASN A 270 14.86 -25.58 22.57
N ALA A 271 14.40 -25.12 21.38
CA ALA A 271 15.19 -24.23 20.55
C ALA A 271 15.41 -22.86 21.22
N THR A 272 16.52 -22.20 20.90
CA THR A 272 16.65 -20.78 21.23
C THR A 272 15.72 -19.93 20.37
N LEU A 273 15.40 -18.72 20.80
CA LEU A 273 14.51 -17.82 20.03
C LEU A 273 15.08 -17.59 18.60
N ARG A 274 16.42 -17.43 18.46
CA ARG A 274 17.12 -17.33 17.18
C ARG A 274 16.90 -18.56 16.30
N VAL A 275 17.14 -19.75 16.82
CA VAL A 275 16.97 -21.01 16.08
C VAL A 275 15.50 -21.20 15.69
N ALA A 276 14.58 -20.87 16.60
CA ALA A 276 13.15 -20.94 16.32
C ALA A 276 12.73 -20.02 15.16
N LEU A 277 13.27 -18.80 15.07
CA LEU A 277 12.99 -17.88 13.96
C LEU A 277 13.68 -18.36 12.68
N GLN A 278 14.93 -18.85 12.77
CA GLN A 278 15.74 -19.36 11.65
C GLN A 278 15.03 -20.49 10.89
N TYR A 279 14.47 -21.44 11.61
CA TYR A 279 13.77 -22.59 11.05
C TYR A 279 12.25 -22.47 11.06
N SER A 280 11.74 -21.32 11.54
CA SER A 280 10.30 -21.05 11.54
C SER A 280 9.48 -22.00 12.43
N CYS A 281 9.93 -22.32 13.64
CA CYS A 281 9.30 -23.27 14.56
C CYS A 281 7.90 -22.84 15.00
N ASN A 282 6.85 -23.50 14.53
CA ASN A 282 5.46 -23.22 14.91
C ASN A 282 5.23 -23.44 16.39
N THR A 283 5.74 -24.56 16.94
CA THR A 283 5.54 -24.92 18.36
C THR A 283 6.10 -23.87 19.31
N VAL A 284 7.25 -23.28 18.98
CA VAL A 284 7.87 -22.24 19.79
C VAL A 284 7.03 -20.96 19.77
N PHE A 285 6.70 -20.46 18.58
CA PHE A 285 5.94 -19.19 18.46
C PHE A 285 4.48 -19.32 18.88
N GLY A 286 3.86 -20.48 18.67
CA GLY A 286 2.54 -20.76 19.21
C GLY A 286 2.53 -20.75 20.74
N LYS A 287 3.56 -21.39 21.37
CA LYS A 287 3.71 -21.35 22.82
C LYS A 287 3.95 -19.94 23.34
N ILE A 288 4.84 -19.18 22.72
CA ILE A 288 5.11 -17.77 23.07
C ILE A 288 3.81 -16.95 23.04
N GLY A 289 3.03 -17.04 21.96
CA GLY A 289 1.77 -16.30 21.87
C GLY A 289 0.75 -16.72 22.93
N SER A 290 0.67 -18.02 23.23
CA SER A 290 -0.18 -18.53 24.30
C SER A 290 0.28 -18.09 25.69
N ASP A 291 1.59 -18.05 25.95
CA ASP A 291 2.16 -17.62 27.24
C ASP A 291 1.99 -16.11 27.45
N LEU A 292 2.16 -15.30 26.43
CA LEU A 292 1.92 -13.85 26.47
C LEU A 292 0.42 -13.52 26.65
N GLY A 293 -0.44 -14.32 26.05
CA GLY A 293 -1.87 -14.10 26.02
C GLY A 293 -2.33 -13.10 24.95
N ASN A 294 -3.63 -13.11 24.70
CA ASN A 294 -4.23 -12.33 23.61
C ASN A 294 -4.00 -10.83 23.74
N ASP A 295 -4.16 -10.27 24.94
CA ASP A 295 -4.06 -8.81 25.16
C ASP A 295 -2.69 -8.27 24.79
N LYS A 296 -1.60 -8.90 25.24
CA LYS A 296 -0.23 -8.47 24.93
C LYS A 296 0.11 -8.64 23.45
N MET A 297 -0.37 -9.71 22.84
CA MET A 297 -0.21 -9.94 21.41
C MET A 297 -0.98 -8.91 20.56
N LEU A 298 -2.21 -8.57 20.94
CA LEU A 298 -3.01 -7.54 20.31
C LEU A 298 -2.38 -6.15 20.47
N ASP A 299 -1.90 -5.82 21.64
CA ASP A 299 -1.21 -4.54 21.90
C ASP A 299 0.03 -4.40 21.04
N MET A 300 0.83 -5.46 20.90
CA MET A 300 1.99 -5.44 20.01
C MET A 300 1.57 -5.31 18.54
N ALA A 301 0.53 -6.04 18.11
CA ALA A 301 0.00 -5.92 16.75
C ALA A 301 -0.47 -4.48 16.46
N LYS A 302 -1.17 -3.84 17.39
CA LYS A 302 -1.58 -2.42 17.28
C LYS A 302 -0.40 -1.48 17.18
N LYS A 303 0.67 -1.69 17.95
CA LYS A 303 1.89 -0.88 17.84
C LYS A 303 2.53 -0.99 16.45
N PHE A 304 2.40 -2.12 15.77
CA PHE A 304 2.82 -2.28 14.37
C PHE A 304 1.81 -1.74 13.35
N GLY A 305 0.67 -1.16 13.79
CA GLY A 305 -0.34 -0.56 12.91
C GLY A 305 -1.48 -1.49 12.49
N PHE A 306 -1.59 -2.71 13.05
CA PHE A 306 -2.76 -3.57 12.85
C PHE A 306 -4.01 -2.94 13.47
N THR A 307 -5.18 -3.35 13.01
CA THR A 307 -6.52 -2.90 13.42
C THR A 307 -6.91 -1.51 12.94
N GLU A 308 -6.02 -0.79 12.27
CA GLU A 308 -6.27 0.54 11.74
C GLU A 308 -6.04 0.60 10.23
N GLU A 309 -6.83 1.45 9.56
CA GLU A 309 -6.62 1.75 8.14
C GLU A 309 -5.42 2.67 7.96
N GLN A 310 -4.65 2.45 6.90
CA GLN A 310 -3.55 3.32 6.54
C GLN A 310 -3.92 4.18 5.32
N PHE A 311 -3.47 5.43 5.30
CA PHE A 311 -3.70 6.37 4.18
C PHE A 311 -2.36 6.85 3.60
N THR A 312 -2.04 6.46 2.37
CA THR A 312 -0.72 6.63 1.74
C THR A 312 -0.57 7.69 0.63
N PRO A 313 -1.46 8.57 0.16
CA PRO A 313 -2.80 8.98 0.60
C PRO A 313 -3.93 8.02 0.21
N VAL A 314 -3.66 7.06 -0.66
CA VAL A 314 -4.63 6.01 -1.00
C VAL A 314 -4.90 5.16 0.22
N ARG A 315 -6.18 4.87 0.47
CA ARG A 315 -6.63 4.08 1.61
C ARG A 315 -6.18 2.61 1.47
N SER A 316 -5.54 2.09 2.50
CA SER A 316 -5.29 0.66 2.71
C SER A 316 -6.28 0.08 3.71
N ASN A 317 -6.76 -1.14 3.45
CA ASN A 317 -7.62 -1.83 4.41
C ASN A 317 -6.88 -2.08 5.73
N ALA A 318 -7.62 -2.07 6.84
CA ALA A 318 -7.08 -2.47 8.13
C ALA A 318 -6.67 -3.95 8.10
N SER A 319 -5.51 -4.23 8.67
CA SER A 319 -5.07 -5.59 8.98
C SER A 319 -5.66 -6.05 10.30
N VAL A 320 -5.82 -7.34 10.50
CA VAL A 320 -6.59 -7.90 11.61
C VAL A 320 -5.69 -8.75 12.50
N PHE A 321 -5.77 -8.52 13.80
CA PHE A 321 -5.47 -9.46 14.87
C PHE A 321 -6.64 -9.39 15.84
N SER A 322 -7.35 -10.49 16.04
CA SER A 322 -8.61 -10.46 16.79
C SER A 322 -8.39 -10.26 18.29
N ASP A 323 -9.31 -9.56 18.90
CA ASP A 323 -9.56 -9.55 20.33
C ASP A 323 -10.33 -10.81 20.78
N ASP A 324 -10.37 -11.06 22.05
CA ASP A 324 -11.18 -12.15 22.66
C ASP A 324 -10.89 -13.56 22.09
N MET A 325 -9.60 -13.90 21.92
CA MET A 325 -9.15 -15.23 21.55
C MET A 325 -8.73 -16.04 22.78
N ASN A 326 -9.15 -17.31 22.82
CA ASN A 326 -8.65 -18.24 23.82
C ASN A 326 -7.16 -18.61 23.59
N PRO A 327 -6.47 -19.27 24.54
CA PRO A 327 -5.04 -19.53 24.41
C PRO A 327 -4.62 -20.35 23.17
N SER A 328 -5.47 -21.28 22.70
CA SER A 328 -5.18 -22.06 21.48
C SER A 328 -5.37 -21.24 20.19
N GLU A 329 -6.38 -20.39 20.15
CA GLU A 329 -6.61 -19.44 19.05
C GLU A 329 -5.53 -18.39 19.00
N THR A 330 -5.11 -17.86 20.18
CA THR A 330 -3.96 -16.94 20.28
C THR A 330 -2.68 -17.60 19.78
N ALA A 331 -2.44 -18.88 20.12
CA ALA A 331 -1.29 -19.61 19.62
C ALA A 331 -1.26 -19.70 18.09
N LEU A 332 -2.38 -20.00 17.45
CA LEU A 332 -2.49 -20.06 16.00
C LEU A 332 -2.35 -18.66 15.35
N SER A 333 -2.99 -17.66 15.94
CA SER A 333 -2.89 -16.27 15.47
C SER A 333 -1.47 -15.71 15.59
N SER A 334 -0.71 -16.13 16.61
CA SER A 334 0.69 -15.74 16.82
C SER A 334 1.68 -16.34 15.80
N ILE A 335 1.26 -17.34 15.04
CA ILE A 335 1.99 -17.85 13.89
C ILE A 335 1.40 -17.37 12.54
N GLY A 336 0.50 -16.37 12.60
CA GLY A 336 -0.11 -15.74 11.42
C GLY A 336 -1.19 -16.56 10.75
N GLN A 337 -1.86 -17.41 11.51
CA GLN A 337 -3.00 -18.24 11.07
C GLN A 337 -4.27 -17.86 11.85
N PHE A 338 -5.34 -18.62 11.72
CA PHE A 338 -6.61 -18.38 12.36
C PHE A 338 -7.19 -16.99 12.01
N ASN A 339 -7.39 -16.10 12.97
CA ASN A 339 -7.97 -14.77 12.77
C ASN A 339 -6.92 -13.65 12.61
N THR A 340 -5.77 -13.96 12.01
CA THR A 340 -4.75 -12.96 11.67
C THR A 340 -4.71 -12.78 10.15
N ALA A 341 -4.94 -11.56 9.69
CA ALA A 341 -4.89 -11.20 8.28
C ALA A 341 -4.19 -9.84 8.09
N ALA A 342 -3.35 -9.72 7.08
CA ALA A 342 -2.57 -8.52 6.84
C ALA A 342 -2.55 -8.13 5.37
N THR A 343 -2.56 -6.82 5.10
CA THR A 343 -2.23 -6.31 3.78
C THR A 343 -0.73 -6.42 3.53
N PRO A 344 -0.28 -6.51 2.27
CA PRO A 344 1.14 -6.44 1.94
C PRO A 344 1.83 -5.16 2.45
N LEU A 345 1.14 -4.02 2.44
CA LEU A 345 1.62 -2.80 3.05
C LEU A 345 1.91 -2.98 4.54
N GLN A 346 0.98 -3.59 5.29
CA GLN A 346 1.14 -3.84 6.71
C GLN A 346 2.37 -4.70 7.02
N MET A 347 2.61 -5.73 6.23
CA MET A 347 3.77 -6.59 6.43
C MET A 347 5.09 -5.91 6.02
N ALA A 348 5.06 -4.98 5.05
CA ALA A 348 6.19 -4.10 4.76
C ALA A 348 6.47 -3.13 5.92
N MET A 349 5.43 -2.60 6.57
CA MET A 349 5.53 -1.76 7.77
C MET A 349 6.18 -2.51 8.94
N VAL A 350 5.84 -3.79 9.14
CA VAL A 350 6.49 -4.64 10.17
C VAL A 350 8.00 -4.75 9.89
N ALA A 351 8.39 -5.10 8.67
CA ALA A 351 9.81 -5.20 8.30
C ALA A 351 10.53 -3.85 8.42
N SER A 352 9.84 -2.76 8.04
CA SER A 352 10.34 -1.38 8.10
C SER A 352 10.61 -0.95 9.55
N ALA A 353 9.70 -1.21 10.48
CA ALA A 353 9.89 -0.85 11.88
C ALA A 353 11.09 -1.59 12.50
N VAL A 354 11.22 -2.89 12.24
CA VAL A 354 12.38 -3.66 12.73
C VAL A 354 13.68 -3.07 12.15
N ALA A 355 13.70 -2.75 10.85
CA ALA A 355 14.86 -2.19 10.16
C ALA A 355 15.24 -0.76 10.61
N ASN A 356 14.31 -0.02 11.23
CA ASN A 356 14.44 1.37 11.69
C ASN A 356 14.55 1.46 13.22
N ASP A 357 15.33 0.58 13.82
CA ASP A 357 15.55 0.51 15.27
C ASP A 357 14.24 0.53 16.09
N GLY A 358 13.24 -0.16 15.59
CA GLY A 358 11.94 -0.34 16.22
C GLY A 358 10.94 0.79 15.99
N LYS A 359 11.30 1.83 15.26
CA LYS A 359 10.44 2.97 14.95
C LYS A 359 9.63 2.72 13.68
N LEU A 360 8.32 2.82 13.76
CA LEU A 360 7.41 2.74 12.64
C LEU A 360 7.06 4.13 12.11
N MET A 361 7.39 4.38 10.85
CA MET A 361 7.02 5.60 10.16
C MET A 361 5.70 5.43 9.41
N LYS A 362 4.91 6.51 9.32
CA LYS A 362 3.67 6.54 8.53
C LYS A 362 3.99 6.41 7.05
N PRO A 363 3.40 5.43 6.34
CA PRO A 363 3.71 5.24 4.94
C PRO A 363 3.07 6.31 4.05
N TYR A 364 3.82 6.82 3.06
CA TYR A 364 3.31 7.78 2.08
C TYR A 364 3.96 7.62 0.70
N MET A 365 3.21 8.00 -0.37
CA MET A 365 3.69 7.88 -1.74
C MET A 365 3.72 9.21 -2.52
N VAL A 366 3.18 10.30 -1.97
CA VAL A 366 3.28 11.65 -2.54
C VAL A 366 4.34 12.41 -1.78
N GLU A 367 5.43 12.77 -2.46
CA GLU A 367 6.52 13.54 -1.87
C GLU A 367 6.25 15.03 -1.92
N GLU A 368 5.78 15.48 -3.09
CA GLU A 368 5.63 16.91 -3.35
C GLU A 368 4.50 17.16 -4.34
N LEU A 369 3.75 18.23 -4.10
CA LEU A 369 2.80 18.80 -5.04
C LEU A 369 3.42 20.06 -5.64
N GLN A 370 3.44 20.13 -6.97
CA GLN A 370 4.07 21.24 -7.70
C GLN A 370 3.05 21.96 -8.57
N ALA A 371 3.22 23.27 -8.69
CA ALA A 371 2.57 24.02 -9.73
C ALA A 371 3.16 23.67 -11.11
N ARG A 372 2.50 24.04 -12.19
CA ARG A 372 3.01 23.85 -13.57
C ARG A 372 4.40 24.43 -13.77
N SER A 373 4.71 25.53 -13.11
CA SER A 373 6.03 26.19 -13.12
C SER A 373 7.10 25.44 -12.31
N VAL A 374 6.78 24.26 -11.78
CA VAL A 374 7.67 23.43 -10.94
C VAL A 374 7.92 24.02 -9.54
N ASP A 375 7.20 25.08 -9.15
CA ASP A 375 7.27 25.60 -7.79
C ASP A 375 6.51 24.66 -6.83
N THR A 376 7.12 24.38 -5.68
CA THR A 376 6.53 23.56 -4.62
C THR A 376 5.30 24.23 -4.04
N ILE A 377 4.16 23.53 -4.04
CA ILE A 377 2.91 23.93 -3.39
C ILE A 377 2.84 23.35 -1.98
N ALA A 378 3.18 22.06 -1.86
CA ALA A 378 3.19 21.33 -0.61
C ALA A 378 4.22 20.20 -0.69
N ARG A 379 4.83 19.87 0.46
CA ARG A 379 5.75 18.73 0.61
C ARG A 379 5.29 17.90 1.79
N THR A 380 5.37 16.57 1.65
CA THR A 380 5.08 15.66 2.74
C THR A 380 6.31 15.52 3.63
N GLU A 381 6.16 15.81 4.91
CA GLU A 381 7.19 15.56 5.91
C GLU A 381 7.00 14.16 6.53
N PRO A 382 8.10 13.42 6.78
CA PRO A 382 8.04 12.14 7.46
C PRO A 382 7.42 12.26 8.85
N GLU A 383 6.50 11.36 9.18
CA GLU A 383 5.78 11.32 10.46
C GLU A 383 6.00 9.95 11.12
N GLU A 384 6.35 9.96 12.41
CA GLU A 384 6.40 8.75 13.21
C GLU A 384 4.98 8.30 13.56
N LEU A 385 4.66 7.03 13.31
CA LEU A 385 3.37 6.45 13.68
C LEU A 385 3.41 5.87 15.09
N SER A 386 4.47 5.13 15.42
CA SER A 386 4.63 4.45 16.72
C SER A 386 6.07 3.96 16.93
N GLN A 387 6.33 3.46 18.14
CA GLN A 387 7.60 2.79 18.52
C GLN A 387 7.28 1.37 19.04
N PRO A 388 7.08 0.37 18.15
CA PRO A 388 6.79 -1.01 18.55
C PRO A 388 7.86 -1.67 19.41
N LEU A 389 9.14 -1.40 19.11
CA LEU A 389 10.29 -1.98 19.78
C LEU A 389 11.23 -0.90 20.31
N SER A 390 11.88 -1.17 21.44
CA SER A 390 13.07 -0.43 21.82
C SER A 390 14.20 -0.67 20.82
N PRO A 391 15.13 0.29 20.62
CA PRO A 391 16.26 0.10 19.70
C PRO A 391 17.08 -1.15 20.00
N GLU A 392 17.28 -1.48 21.28
CA GLU A 392 18.01 -2.68 21.71
C GLU A 392 17.31 -3.95 21.24
N ASN A 393 15.99 -4.07 21.48
CA ASN A 393 15.23 -5.25 21.05
C ASN A 393 15.06 -5.32 19.52
N ALA A 394 14.97 -4.18 18.83
CA ALA A 394 14.99 -4.13 17.40
C ALA A 394 16.30 -4.70 16.83
N GLN A 395 17.46 -4.35 17.36
CA GLN A 395 18.75 -4.88 16.93
C GLN A 395 18.88 -6.38 17.21
N LYS A 396 18.37 -6.87 18.36
CA LYS A 396 18.27 -8.31 18.65
C LYS A 396 17.42 -9.01 17.59
N LEU A 397 16.27 -8.48 17.25
CA LEU A 397 15.38 -9.04 16.23
C LEU A 397 15.98 -8.96 14.81
N GLN A 398 16.65 -7.85 14.46
CA GLN A 398 17.41 -7.72 13.22
C GLN A 398 18.44 -8.87 13.10
N SER A 399 19.26 -9.09 14.12
CA SER A 399 20.26 -10.15 14.16
C SER A 399 19.65 -11.56 13.96
N MET A 400 18.43 -11.78 14.47
CA MET A 400 17.72 -13.05 14.24
C MET A 400 17.21 -13.15 12.80
N MET A 401 16.64 -12.07 12.24
CA MET A 401 16.18 -12.04 10.84
C MET A 401 17.33 -12.17 9.84
N GLU A 402 18.50 -11.64 10.15
CA GLU A 402 19.73 -11.86 9.36
C GLU A 402 20.14 -13.35 9.37
N THR A 403 20.01 -14.04 10.52
CA THR A 403 20.26 -15.48 10.60
C THR A 403 19.31 -16.30 9.73
N VAL A 404 18.04 -15.87 9.57
CA VAL A 404 17.07 -16.52 8.66
C VAL A 404 17.54 -16.48 7.21
N VAL A 405 18.14 -15.36 6.79
CA VAL A 405 18.68 -15.23 5.42
C VAL A 405 20.04 -15.93 5.29
N ASP A 406 20.92 -15.78 6.26
CA ASP A 406 22.26 -16.36 6.19
C ASP A 406 22.27 -17.88 6.26
N LYS A 407 21.48 -18.48 7.12
CA LYS A 407 21.57 -19.91 7.47
C LYS A 407 20.21 -20.61 7.59
N GLY A 408 19.12 -19.91 7.22
CA GLY A 408 17.77 -20.41 7.39
C GLY A 408 16.97 -20.48 6.10
N THR A 409 15.66 -20.35 6.27
CA THR A 409 14.66 -20.52 5.20
C THR A 409 14.67 -19.40 4.14
N GLY A 410 15.30 -18.25 4.42
CA GLY A 410 15.33 -17.07 3.56
C GLY A 410 16.55 -16.93 2.65
N SER A 411 17.36 -17.98 2.47
CA SER A 411 18.68 -17.91 1.80
C SER A 411 18.64 -17.40 0.35
N ASN A 412 17.53 -17.52 -0.35
CA ASN A 412 17.35 -16.99 -1.71
C ASN A 412 17.27 -15.45 -1.78
N ALA A 413 17.15 -14.78 -0.63
CA ALA A 413 17.20 -13.32 -0.54
C ALA A 413 18.63 -12.76 -0.35
N LYS A 414 19.66 -13.60 -0.27
CA LYS A 414 21.05 -13.14 -0.12
C LYS A 414 21.48 -12.24 -1.27
N ILE A 415 22.12 -11.13 -0.91
CA ILE A 415 22.76 -10.20 -1.85
C ILE A 415 24.24 -10.17 -1.51
N PRO A 416 25.14 -10.48 -2.47
CA PRO A 416 26.57 -10.46 -2.23
C PRO A 416 27.06 -9.10 -1.68
N GLY A 417 27.77 -9.13 -0.55
CA GLY A 417 28.32 -7.93 0.08
C GLY A 417 27.30 -7.04 0.81
N VAL A 418 26.05 -7.50 0.96
CA VAL A 418 24.97 -6.75 1.63
C VAL A 418 24.38 -7.60 2.77
N THR A 419 24.20 -7.00 3.94
CA THR A 419 23.48 -7.63 5.04
C THR A 419 21.97 -7.55 4.77
N VAL A 420 21.33 -8.72 4.71
CA VAL A 420 19.88 -8.83 4.50
C VAL A 420 19.26 -9.57 5.68
N GLY A 421 18.26 -8.96 6.29
CA GLY A 421 17.37 -9.60 7.25
C GLY A 421 16.03 -9.95 6.61
N GLY A 422 15.43 -11.07 6.99
CA GLY A 422 14.14 -11.45 6.43
C GLY A 422 13.43 -12.57 7.18
N LYS A 423 12.18 -12.82 6.78
CA LYS A 423 11.37 -13.94 7.29
C LYS A 423 10.47 -14.47 6.19
N THR A 424 10.53 -15.76 5.98
CA THR A 424 9.64 -16.51 5.08
C THR A 424 8.30 -16.80 5.75
N GLY A 425 7.26 -16.90 4.95
CA GLY A 425 5.95 -17.38 5.34
C GLY A 425 5.36 -18.30 4.26
N THR A 426 4.69 -19.34 4.71
CA THR A 426 3.79 -20.16 3.91
C THR A 426 2.48 -20.20 4.66
N ALA A 427 1.47 -19.54 4.14
CA ALA A 427 0.21 -19.33 4.84
C ALA A 427 -0.88 -20.24 4.25
N GLN A 428 -1.36 -21.18 5.05
CA GLN A 428 -2.45 -22.07 4.68
C GLN A 428 -3.78 -21.32 4.67
N HIS A 429 -4.68 -21.68 3.75
CA HIS A 429 -6.03 -21.11 3.68
C HIS A 429 -7.01 -22.07 3.00
N GLY A 430 -8.27 -21.63 2.91
CA GLY A 430 -9.37 -22.47 2.46
C GLY A 430 -9.87 -23.41 3.55
N GLU A 431 -11.05 -23.99 3.33
CA GLU A 431 -11.64 -24.96 4.28
C GLU A 431 -10.73 -26.20 4.39
N ASN A 432 -10.32 -26.54 5.61
CA ASN A 432 -9.37 -27.61 5.87
C ASN A 432 -8.03 -27.47 5.10
N ASN A 433 -7.59 -26.26 4.83
CA ASN A 433 -6.38 -25.96 4.05
C ASN A 433 -6.41 -26.55 2.62
N SER A 434 -7.57 -26.54 1.98
CA SER A 434 -7.78 -27.11 0.64
C SER A 434 -7.09 -26.32 -0.47
N GLU A 435 -6.95 -25.00 -0.27
CA GLU A 435 -6.37 -24.11 -1.26
C GLU A 435 -4.85 -24.11 -1.22
N ASN A 436 -4.20 -23.74 -2.34
CA ASN A 436 -2.77 -23.58 -2.38
C ASN A 436 -2.30 -22.46 -1.43
N PRO A 437 -1.24 -22.67 -0.64
CA PRO A 437 -0.83 -21.70 0.35
C PRO A 437 -0.29 -20.41 -0.29
N TYR A 438 -0.41 -19.29 0.43
CA TYR A 438 0.26 -18.05 0.03
C TYR A 438 1.74 -18.09 0.37
N ALA A 439 2.59 -17.72 -0.59
CA ALA A 439 4.03 -17.58 -0.37
C ALA A 439 4.36 -16.13 0.05
N TRP A 440 4.90 -15.96 1.27
CA TRP A 440 5.25 -14.66 1.83
C TRP A 440 6.74 -14.52 2.08
N PHE A 441 7.26 -13.31 1.86
CA PHE A 441 8.58 -12.93 2.33
C PHE A 441 8.59 -11.46 2.75
N ILE A 442 9.04 -11.19 3.97
CA ILE A 442 9.32 -9.84 4.44
C ILE A 442 10.81 -9.71 4.72
N SER A 443 11.39 -8.57 4.39
CA SER A 443 12.83 -8.38 4.46
C SER A 443 13.23 -6.91 4.49
N TYR A 444 14.50 -6.68 4.79
CA TYR A 444 15.18 -5.40 4.64
C TYR A 444 16.64 -5.63 4.21
N ALA A 445 17.26 -4.61 3.64
CA ALA A 445 18.68 -4.61 3.30
C ALA A 445 19.39 -3.44 3.99
N LYS A 446 20.62 -3.70 4.48
CA LYS A 446 21.51 -2.67 5.04
C LYS A 446 22.47 -2.19 3.97
N GLY A 447 22.63 -0.86 3.85
CA GLY A 447 23.66 -0.24 3.05
C GLY A 447 25.07 -0.46 3.63
N SER A 448 26.08 -0.15 2.85
CA SER A 448 27.49 -0.23 3.30
C SER A 448 27.82 0.78 4.42
N ASP A 449 27.02 1.83 4.55
CA ASP A 449 27.08 2.86 5.60
C ASP A 449 26.33 2.47 6.89
N GLY A 450 25.74 1.27 6.92
CA GLY A 450 24.92 0.78 8.04
C GLY A 450 23.47 1.28 8.03
N SER A 451 23.08 2.14 7.09
CA SER A 451 21.68 2.55 6.90
C SER A 451 20.83 1.37 6.40
N THR A 452 19.51 1.48 6.55
CA THR A 452 18.55 0.53 6.02
C THR A 452 17.68 1.21 4.96
N PRO A 453 18.17 1.31 3.70
CA PRO A 453 17.50 2.08 2.66
C PRO A 453 16.20 1.48 2.15
N VAL A 454 15.91 0.22 2.46
CA VAL A 454 14.72 -0.47 1.96
C VAL A 454 14.28 -1.62 2.85
N ALA A 455 12.96 -1.70 3.06
CA ALA A 455 12.25 -2.87 3.57
C ALA A 455 11.20 -3.30 2.55
N VAL A 456 10.99 -4.60 2.38
CA VAL A 456 10.13 -5.16 1.32
C VAL A 456 9.22 -6.25 1.90
N ALA A 457 7.96 -6.25 1.49
CA ALA A 457 7.05 -7.38 1.64
C ALA A 457 6.59 -7.88 0.27
N VAL A 458 6.59 -9.17 0.10
CA VAL A 458 6.10 -9.88 -1.10
C VAL A 458 5.10 -10.93 -0.67
N VAL A 459 3.96 -10.97 -1.34
CA VAL A 459 3.00 -12.08 -1.28
C VAL A 459 2.72 -12.59 -2.69
N ILE A 460 2.65 -13.91 -2.83
CA ILE A 460 2.28 -14.59 -4.08
C ILE A 460 1.18 -15.59 -3.76
N GLU A 461 0.09 -15.44 -4.52
CA GLU A 461 -0.96 -16.44 -4.65
C GLU A 461 -0.64 -17.25 -5.91
N ASP A 462 -0.26 -18.50 -5.77
CA ASP A 462 0.04 -19.36 -6.91
C ASP A 462 -1.00 -20.48 -7.02
N ASP A 463 -1.94 -20.31 -7.93
CA ASP A 463 -3.00 -21.28 -8.19
C ASP A 463 -2.56 -22.41 -9.12
N ASN A 464 -1.37 -22.32 -9.75
CA ASN A 464 -0.88 -23.23 -10.77
C ASN A 464 0.32 -24.09 -10.37
N ALA A 465 0.97 -23.77 -9.25
CA ALA A 465 2.12 -24.54 -8.77
C ALA A 465 1.69 -25.82 -8.04
N VAL A 466 2.59 -26.80 -8.02
CA VAL A 466 2.43 -27.95 -7.15
C VAL A 466 2.56 -27.46 -5.70
N ARG A 467 1.58 -27.82 -4.87
CA ARG A 467 1.44 -27.33 -3.49
C ARG A 467 2.74 -27.40 -2.67
N ASP A 468 3.49 -28.48 -2.82
CA ASP A 468 4.72 -28.73 -2.05
C ASP A 468 5.88 -27.81 -2.50
N ASP A 469 5.79 -27.22 -3.69
CA ASP A 469 6.79 -26.27 -4.23
C ASP A 469 6.52 -24.82 -3.80
N ILE A 470 5.32 -24.53 -3.25
CA ILE A 470 4.92 -23.19 -2.84
C ILE A 470 5.56 -22.85 -1.50
N SER A 471 6.55 -21.98 -1.52
CA SER A 471 7.19 -21.47 -0.30
C SER A 471 7.60 -20.01 -0.44
N GLY A 472 7.59 -19.29 0.68
CA GLY A 472 8.07 -17.92 0.71
C GLY A 472 9.54 -17.78 0.31
N GLY A 473 10.37 -18.76 0.70
CA GLY A 473 11.79 -18.80 0.33
C GLY A 473 12.02 -19.09 -1.15
N GLY A 474 11.18 -19.91 -1.79
CA GLY A 474 11.27 -20.26 -3.20
C GLY A 474 10.74 -19.19 -4.15
N LEU A 475 9.54 -18.69 -3.89
CA LEU A 475 8.81 -17.80 -4.81
C LEU A 475 8.97 -16.31 -4.47
N ALA A 476 8.81 -15.93 -3.20
CA ALA A 476 8.75 -14.54 -2.78
C ALA A 476 10.13 -13.91 -2.51
N ALA A 477 11.05 -14.65 -1.89
CA ALA A 477 12.38 -14.15 -1.54
C ALA A 477 13.21 -13.67 -2.74
N PRO A 478 13.22 -14.34 -3.92
CA PRO A 478 13.94 -13.85 -5.09
C PRO A 478 13.40 -12.52 -5.61
N ILE A 479 12.08 -12.28 -5.53
CA ILE A 479 11.48 -10.99 -5.93
C ILE A 479 11.93 -9.91 -4.97
N ALA A 480 11.83 -10.13 -3.65
CA ALA A 480 12.28 -9.18 -2.65
C ALA A 480 13.76 -8.83 -2.82
N ARG A 481 14.61 -9.82 -3.07
CA ARG A 481 16.03 -9.61 -3.40
C ARG A 481 16.21 -8.65 -4.57
N ASN A 482 15.54 -8.89 -5.69
CA ASN A 482 15.66 -8.06 -6.89
C ASN A 482 15.20 -6.61 -6.64
N VAL A 483 14.16 -6.41 -5.83
CA VAL A 483 13.68 -5.08 -5.43
C VAL A 483 14.70 -4.39 -4.53
N MET A 484 15.26 -5.08 -3.52
CA MET A 484 16.29 -4.53 -2.64
C MET A 484 17.55 -4.15 -3.43
N GLU A 485 18.01 -5.02 -4.35
CA GLU A 485 19.15 -4.71 -5.24
C GLU A 485 18.90 -3.48 -6.11
N ALA A 486 17.67 -3.33 -6.64
CA ALA A 486 17.30 -2.17 -7.47
C ALA A 486 17.39 -0.86 -6.68
N VAL A 487 16.88 -0.84 -5.43
CA VAL A 487 16.97 0.33 -4.55
C VAL A 487 18.43 0.64 -4.18
N LEU A 488 19.20 -0.37 -3.78
CA LEU A 488 20.61 -0.18 -3.42
C LEU A 488 21.43 0.42 -4.58
N LYS A 489 21.19 -0.06 -5.80
CA LYS A 489 21.86 0.46 -7.00
C LYS A 489 21.43 1.88 -7.37
N SER A 490 20.20 2.27 -7.08
CA SER A 490 19.70 3.62 -7.38
C SER A 490 20.22 4.69 -6.42
N LYS A 491 20.76 4.28 -5.25
CA LYS A 491 21.35 5.18 -4.25
C LYS A 491 22.88 5.31 -4.36
N GLN A 492 23.52 4.51 -5.22
CA GLN A 492 24.94 4.61 -5.58
C GLN A 492 25.15 5.62 -6.71
#